data_e3b4f3ecb53c83cefd42a0f81da44673
#
_entry.id   e3b4f3ecb53c83cefd42a0f81da44673
#
_cell.length_a   1.000
_cell.length_b   1.000
_cell.length_c   1.000
_cell.angle_alpha   90.00
_cell.angle_beta   90.00
_cell.angle_gamma   90.00
#
_symmetry.space_group_name_H-M   'P 1'
#
loop_
_entity.id
_entity.type
_entity.pdbx_description
1 polymer ?
#
loop_
_entity_poly.entity_id
_entity_poly.type
_entity_poly.pdbx_seq_one_letter_code
_entity_poly.pdbx_strand_id
1 'polypeptide(L)'
;NGVLFSFKDYDLVMSLPVPTSSVVLSRIASLYAMSLAFGLLAMVPAFAVYAANASVTAVGVACMALSAVLAPLLPLAAAIVLAVLIAAVSARFKHANVVVIVLTLAATLAAVFGSLAFSSQADDMAAMTALGTELVAQLAAVFPPAAWATAGIVKGDLAAFLAFAAVNLVAAGAVLALVVRLFVPVNSLLMSSCPRGTFSFDGKGAAAAKAGSPLRALMAKEARLLVATPIYFMNACIGYVLVLVAAIAVAAGTLTGALSLDLLPPELAPVIGLVLPWGLAFFCSISSTTAASVSLEGSSRWLML
;
A
#
# COMPACT_ATOMS: atom_id res chain seq x y z
N ASN A 1 -7.72 0.94 -3.41
CA ASN A 1 -9.17 1.17 -3.52
C ASN A 1 -9.49 2.18 -4.64
N GLY A 2 -8.94 3.39 -4.63
CA GLY A 2 -9.32 4.47 -5.56
C GLY A 2 -9.12 4.19 -7.06
N VAL A 3 -8.37 3.17 -7.44
CA VAL A 3 -8.21 2.77 -8.85
C VAL A 3 -9.32 1.82 -9.30
N LEU A 4 -9.74 0.89 -8.43
CA LEU A 4 -10.75 -0.13 -8.73
C LEU A 4 -12.16 0.33 -8.36
N PHE A 5 -12.31 1.04 -7.24
CA PHE A 5 -13.60 1.42 -6.67
C PHE A 5 -13.66 2.93 -6.40
N SER A 6 -14.84 3.51 -6.48
CA SER A 6 -15.12 4.93 -6.19
C SER A 6 -14.34 5.93 -7.05
N PHE A 7 -14.05 5.62 -8.30
CA PHE A 7 -13.43 6.58 -9.21
C PHE A 7 -14.47 7.55 -9.78
N LYS A 8 -14.04 8.81 -9.99
CA LYS A 8 -14.94 9.92 -10.38
C LYS A 8 -15.64 9.69 -11.73
N ASP A 9 -15.00 8.93 -12.62
CA ASP A 9 -15.49 8.72 -13.99
C ASP A 9 -16.32 7.43 -14.15
N TYR A 10 -16.82 6.85 -13.02
CA TYR A 10 -17.55 5.59 -13.06
C TYR A 10 -18.76 5.63 -14.01
N ASP A 11 -19.60 6.65 -13.87
CA ASP A 11 -20.82 6.79 -14.68
C ASP A 11 -20.48 6.99 -16.16
N LEU A 12 -19.42 7.75 -16.46
CA LEU A 12 -18.95 7.96 -17.82
C LEU A 12 -18.44 6.66 -18.43
N VAL A 13 -17.61 5.92 -17.71
CA VAL A 13 -17.04 4.65 -18.20
C VAL A 13 -18.13 3.59 -18.40
N MET A 14 -19.10 3.54 -17.49
CA MET A 14 -20.21 2.57 -17.57
C MET A 14 -21.27 2.95 -18.60
N SER A 15 -21.31 4.20 -19.09
CA SER A 15 -22.15 4.61 -20.23
C SER A 15 -21.57 4.22 -21.57
N LEU A 16 -20.30 3.82 -21.66
CA LEU A 16 -19.67 3.36 -22.89
C LEU A 16 -20.14 1.94 -23.23
N PRO A 17 -20.27 1.58 -24.52
CA PRO A 17 -20.66 0.24 -24.96
C PRO A 17 -19.47 -0.75 -24.84
N VAL A 18 -18.89 -0.86 -23.63
CA VAL A 18 -17.74 -1.71 -23.33
C VAL A 18 -18.13 -2.71 -22.24
N PRO A 19 -17.78 -4.01 -22.38
CA PRO A 19 -18.08 -4.98 -21.35
C PRO A 19 -17.34 -4.67 -20.05
N THR A 20 -18.00 -4.85 -18.93
CA THR A 20 -17.46 -4.59 -17.57
C THR A 20 -16.14 -5.32 -17.32
N SER A 21 -16.00 -6.54 -17.89
CA SER A 21 -14.76 -7.32 -17.79
C SER A 21 -13.55 -6.60 -18.40
N SER A 22 -13.72 -5.89 -19.52
CA SER A 22 -12.63 -5.12 -20.14
C SER A 22 -12.23 -3.90 -19.31
N VAL A 23 -13.20 -3.24 -18.67
CA VAL A 23 -12.94 -2.14 -17.73
C VAL A 23 -12.14 -2.65 -16.55
N VAL A 24 -12.56 -3.73 -15.93
CA VAL A 24 -11.86 -4.35 -14.79
C VAL A 24 -10.46 -4.81 -15.19
N LEU A 25 -10.33 -5.48 -16.34
CA LEU A 25 -9.06 -5.98 -16.84
C LEU A 25 -8.06 -4.84 -17.08
N SER A 26 -8.48 -3.73 -17.68
CA SER A 26 -7.62 -2.57 -17.93
C SER A 26 -7.10 -1.96 -16.60
N ARG A 27 -7.94 -1.90 -15.57
CA ARG A 27 -7.58 -1.40 -14.23
C ARG A 27 -6.60 -2.33 -13.52
N ILE A 28 -6.87 -3.63 -13.54
CA ILE A 28 -5.96 -4.63 -12.96
C ILE A 28 -4.63 -4.68 -13.73
N ALA A 29 -4.67 -4.59 -15.07
CA ALA A 29 -3.46 -4.53 -15.88
C ALA A 29 -2.58 -3.30 -15.55
N SER A 30 -3.19 -2.15 -15.31
CA SER A 30 -2.46 -0.95 -14.88
C SER A 30 -1.79 -1.14 -13.51
N LEU A 31 -2.48 -1.74 -12.55
CA LEU A 31 -1.93 -2.06 -11.23
C LEU A 31 -0.80 -3.10 -11.34
N TYR A 32 -0.98 -4.10 -12.19
CA TYR A 32 0.04 -5.11 -12.44
C TYR A 32 1.29 -4.50 -13.11
N ALA A 33 1.12 -3.62 -14.09
CA ALA A 33 2.24 -2.95 -14.74
C ALA A 33 3.09 -2.13 -13.74
N MET A 34 2.45 -1.41 -12.83
CA MET A 34 3.14 -0.70 -11.74
C MET A 34 3.85 -1.67 -10.79
N SER A 35 3.17 -2.74 -10.36
CA SER A 35 3.74 -3.76 -9.48
C SER A 35 4.92 -4.47 -10.14
N LEU A 36 4.82 -4.76 -11.44
CA LEU A 36 5.88 -5.36 -12.24
C LEU A 36 7.10 -4.44 -12.34
N ALA A 37 6.89 -3.13 -12.59
CA ALA A 37 7.98 -2.17 -12.69
C ALA A 37 8.80 -2.11 -11.38
N PHE A 38 8.12 -2.01 -10.23
CA PHE A 38 8.79 -2.04 -8.92
C PHE A 38 9.40 -3.40 -8.61
N GLY A 39 8.72 -4.50 -8.96
CA GLY A 39 9.24 -5.85 -8.82
C GLY A 39 10.52 -6.08 -9.61
N LEU A 40 10.57 -5.65 -10.87
CA LEU A 40 11.76 -5.73 -11.71
C LEU A 40 12.91 -4.89 -11.13
N LEU A 41 12.63 -3.67 -10.66
CA LEU A 41 13.63 -2.80 -10.05
C LEU A 41 14.31 -3.47 -8.84
N ALA A 42 13.56 -4.25 -8.06
CA ALA A 42 14.09 -4.96 -6.90
C ALA A 42 14.75 -6.31 -7.27
N MET A 43 14.12 -7.10 -8.15
CA MET A 43 14.54 -8.48 -8.44
C MET A 43 15.71 -8.56 -9.44
N VAL A 44 15.76 -7.67 -10.44
CA VAL A 44 16.80 -7.72 -11.48
C VAL A 44 18.21 -7.53 -10.89
N PRO A 45 18.50 -6.55 -10.01
CA PRO A 45 19.81 -6.44 -9.37
C PRO A 45 20.16 -7.67 -8.54
N ALA A 46 19.20 -8.22 -7.77
CA ALA A 46 19.42 -9.42 -6.96
C ALA A 46 19.75 -10.64 -7.82
N PHE A 47 19.03 -10.85 -8.91
CA PHE A 47 19.30 -11.94 -9.86
C PHE A 47 20.63 -11.75 -10.59
N ALA A 48 21.00 -10.52 -10.94
CA ALA A 48 22.29 -10.24 -11.57
C ALA A 48 23.45 -10.58 -10.63
N VAL A 49 23.38 -10.18 -9.36
CA VAL A 49 24.38 -10.51 -8.35
C VAL A 49 24.46 -12.03 -8.13
N TYR A 50 23.31 -12.71 -8.03
CA TYR A 50 23.28 -14.15 -7.89
C TYR A 50 23.91 -14.87 -9.09
N ALA A 51 23.54 -14.47 -10.32
CA ALA A 51 24.08 -15.07 -11.55
C ALA A 51 25.57 -14.81 -11.73
N ALA A 52 26.10 -13.71 -11.21
CA ALA A 52 27.53 -13.40 -11.26
C ALA A 52 28.36 -14.23 -10.27
N ASN A 53 27.76 -14.69 -9.15
CA ASN A 53 28.47 -15.39 -8.08
C ASN A 53 28.15 -16.89 -8.00
N ALA A 54 27.13 -17.36 -8.71
CA ALA A 54 26.72 -18.78 -8.71
C ALA A 54 26.73 -19.34 -10.13
N SER A 55 27.03 -20.65 -10.26
CA SER A 55 26.87 -21.35 -11.53
C SER A 55 25.40 -21.62 -11.82
N VAL A 56 24.76 -20.73 -12.56
CA VAL A 56 23.35 -20.84 -12.90
C VAL A 56 23.17 -21.62 -14.20
N THR A 57 22.29 -22.61 -14.19
CA THR A 57 21.94 -23.35 -15.41
C THR A 57 21.05 -22.51 -16.33
N ALA A 58 21.01 -22.82 -17.63
CA ALA A 58 20.11 -22.16 -18.56
C ALA A 58 18.63 -22.23 -18.13
N VAL A 59 18.22 -23.34 -17.51
CA VAL A 59 16.90 -23.51 -16.89
C VAL A 59 16.71 -22.53 -15.74
N GLY A 60 17.70 -22.39 -14.87
CA GLY A 60 17.67 -21.40 -13.76
C GLY A 60 17.49 -19.96 -14.25
N VAL A 61 18.18 -19.57 -15.33
CA VAL A 61 18.01 -18.23 -15.93
C VAL A 61 16.58 -18.03 -16.47
N ALA A 62 16.03 -19.04 -17.15
CA ALA A 62 14.64 -18.98 -17.60
C ALA A 62 13.65 -18.87 -16.43
N CYS A 63 13.88 -19.65 -15.35
CA CYS A 63 13.07 -19.56 -14.13
C CYS A 63 13.18 -18.16 -13.45
N MET A 64 14.38 -17.56 -13.43
CA MET A 64 14.54 -16.18 -12.93
C MET A 64 13.72 -15.17 -13.73
N ALA A 65 13.81 -15.21 -15.06
CA ALA A 65 13.08 -14.29 -15.92
C ALA A 65 11.56 -14.45 -15.76
N LEU A 66 11.07 -15.70 -15.71
CA LEU A 66 9.65 -15.97 -15.51
C LEU A 66 9.19 -15.62 -14.08
N SER A 67 10.02 -15.85 -13.07
CA SER A 67 9.68 -15.47 -11.69
C SER A 67 9.59 -13.97 -11.52
N ALA A 68 10.42 -13.17 -12.19
CA ALA A 68 10.35 -11.71 -12.17
C ALA A 68 9.01 -11.18 -12.69
N VAL A 69 8.40 -11.90 -13.66
CA VAL A 69 7.07 -11.57 -14.19
C VAL A 69 5.96 -12.12 -13.29
N LEU A 70 6.07 -13.35 -12.81
CA LEU A 70 4.98 -14.02 -12.08
C LEU A 70 4.91 -13.64 -10.60
N ALA A 71 6.03 -13.38 -9.95
CA ALA A 71 6.08 -13.12 -8.50
C ALA A 71 5.19 -11.95 -8.04
N PRO A 72 5.03 -10.84 -8.79
CA PRO A 72 4.14 -9.75 -8.38
C PRO A 72 2.65 -10.11 -8.38
N LEU A 73 2.22 -11.18 -9.06
CA LEU A 73 0.81 -11.53 -9.22
C LEU A 73 0.13 -11.90 -7.90
N LEU A 74 0.78 -12.72 -7.07
CA LEU A 74 0.18 -13.22 -5.83
C LEU A 74 0.02 -12.12 -4.76
N PRO A 75 1.05 -11.29 -4.48
CA PRO A 75 0.89 -10.13 -3.60
C PRO A 75 -0.16 -9.13 -4.11
N LEU A 76 -0.19 -8.89 -5.43
CA LEU A 76 -1.20 -8.03 -6.05
C LEU A 76 -2.61 -8.63 -5.87
N ALA A 77 -2.77 -9.93 -6.08
CA ALA A 77 -4.03 -10.63 -5.85
C ALA A 77 -4.51 -10.48 -4.40
N ALA A 78 -3.63 -10.68 -3.43
CA ALA A 78 -3.93 -10.47 -2.01
C ALA A 78 -4.32 -9.01 -1.71
N ALA A 79 -3.59 -8.04 -2.26
CA ALA A 79 -3.89 -6.62 -2.11
C ALA A 79 -5.26 -6.24 -2.72
N ILE A 80 -5.63 -6.82 -3.86
CA ILE A 80 -6.93 -6.60 -4.50
C ILE A 80 -8.06 -7.20 -3.63
N VAL A 81 -7.90 -8.42 -3.12
CA VAL A 81 -8.89 -9.03 -2.20
C VAL A 81 -9.08 -8.14 -0.97
N LEU A 82 -8.00 -7.68 -0.36
CA LEU A 82 -8.06 -6.76 0.78
C LEU A 82 -8.77 -5.45 0.41
N ALA A 83 -8.50 -4.91 -0.78
CA ALA A 83 -9.16 -3.70 -1.28
C ALA A 83 -10.67 -3.91 -1.47
N VAL A 84 -11.10 -5.07 -1.99
CA VAL A 84 -12.52 -5.44 -2.11
C VAL A 84 -13.18 -5.54 -0.74
N LEU A 85 -12.52 -6.20 0.22
CA LEU A 85 -13.02 -6.32 1.59
C LEU A 85 -13.19 -4.95 2.26
N ILE A 86 -12.16 -4.09 2.17
CA ILE A 86 -12.22 -2.73 2.71
C ILE A 86 -13.36 -1.93 2.06
N ALA A 87 -13.52 -2.04 0.73
CA ALA A 87 -14.59 -1.36 0.01
C ALA A 87 -15.98 -1.86 0.44
N ALA A 88 -16.17 -3.18 0.56
CA ALA A 88 -17.42 -3.79 0.97
C ALA A 88 -17.80 -3.44 2.42
N VAL A 89 -16.82 -3.42 3.33
CA VAL A 89 -17.04 -3.03 4.73
C VAL A 89 -17.34 -1.54 4.82
N SER A 90 -16.57 -0.70 4.17
CA SER A 90 -16.72 0.77 4.24
C SER A 90 -18.06 1.24 3.67
N ALA A 91 -18.61 0.52 2.66
CA ALA A 91 -19.90 0.86 2.05
C ALA A 91 -21.09 0.77 3.03
N ARG A 92 -20.93 0.06 4.16
CA ARG A 92 -21.96 -0.09 5.19
C ARG A 92 -21.99 1.03 6.23
N PHE A 93 -20.99 1.91 6.22
CA PHE A 93 -20.85 2.97 7.23
C PHE A 93 -21.19 4.36 6.66
N LYS A 94 -21.82 5.18 7.49
CA LYS A 94 -22.18 6.57 7.15
C LYS A 94 -20.97 7.42 6.75
N HIS A 95 -19.80 7.12 7.33
CA HIS A 95 -18.54 7.79 7.04
C HIS A 95 -17.56 6.83 6.33
N ALA A 96 -17.98 6.30 5.17
CA ALA A 96 -17.22 5.31 4.40
C ALA A 96 -15.76 5.72 4.18
N ASN A 97 -15.49 6.98 3.85
CA ASN A 97 -14.14 7.49 3.61
C ASN A 97 -13.23 7.36 4.84
N VAL A 98 -13.74 7.68 6.04
CA VAL A 98 -12.99 7.55 7.29
C VAL A 98 -12.71 6.08 7.58
N VAL A 99 -13.68 5.20 7.35
CA VAL A 99 -13.51 3.75 7.53
C VAL A 99 -12.45 3.21 6.57
N VAL A 100 -12.45 3.63 5.30
CA VAL A 100 -11.40 3.27 4.33
C VAL A 100 -10.02 3.73 4.83
N ILE A 101 -9.89 4.98 5.30
CA ILE A 101 -8.63 5.52 5.83
C ILE A 101 -8.14 4.67 7.00
N VAL A 102 -9.00 4.43 8.00
CA VAL A 102 -8.63 3.67 9.21
C VAL A 102 -8.22 2.24 8.88
N LEU A 103 -9.02 1.53 8.07
CA LEU A 103 -8.73 0.15 7.69
C LEU A 103 -7.46 0.03 6.84
N THR A 104 -7.26 0.96 5.90
CA THR A 104 -6.04 0.95 5.06
C THR A 104 -4.82 1.28 5.90
N LEU A 105 -4.93 2.25 6.83
CA LEU A 105 -3.85 2.60 7.75
C LEU A 105 -3.51 1.42 8.67
N ALA A 106 -4.51 0.76 9.25
CA ALA A 106 -4.31 -0.41 10.09
C ALA A 106 -3.61 -1.55 9.34
N ALA A 107 -4.03 -1.82 8.09
CA ALA A 107 -3.38 -2.83 7.24
C ALA A 107 -1.93 -2.46 6.91
N THR A 108 -1.66 -1.18 6.62
CA THR A 108 -0.29 -0.70 6.35
C THR A 108 0.59 -0.81 7.59
N LEU A 109 0.10 -0.38 8.75
CA LEU A 109 0.84 -0.50 10.01
C LEU A 109 1.10 -1.96 10.37
N ALA A 110 0.11 -2.84 10.22
CA ALA A 110 0.28 -4.28 10.45
C ALA A 110 1.38 -4.88 9.54
N ALA A 111 1.42 -4.48 8.26
CA ALA A 111 2.46 -4.90 7.34
C ALA A 111 3.85 -4.39 7.74
N VAL A 112 3.96 -3.10 8.13
CA VAL A 112 5.23 -2.49 8.56
C VAL A 112 5.72 -3.12 9.86
N PHE A 113 4.87 -3.22 10.89
CA PHE A 113 5.26 -3.83 12.17
C PHE A 113 5.53 -5.32 12.03
N GLY A 114 4.77 -6.03 11.20
CA GLY A 114 5.04 -7.43 10.88
C GLY A 114 6.43 -7.61 10.25
N SER A 115 6.82 -6.74 9.31
CA SER A 115 8.15 -6.78 8.69
C SER A 115 9.27 -6.41 9.67
N LEU A 116 9.05 -5.44 10.57
CA LEU A 116 10.02 -5.08 11.61
C LEU A 116 10.20 -6.17 12.65
N ALA A 117 9.11 -6.78 13.14
CA ALA A 117 9.18 -7.90 14.07
C ALA A 117 9.93 -9.09 13.48
N PHE A 118 9.84 -9.28 12.17
CA PHE A 118 10.59 -10.28 11.44
C PHE A 118 12.10 -9.93 11.32
N SER A 119 12.42 -8.62 11.14
CA SER A 119 13.80 -8.14 11.01
C SER A 119 14.56 -8.09 12.35
N SER A 120 13.88 -7.90 13.49
CA SER A 120 14.52 -7.71 14.79
C SER A 120 15.16 -8.98 15.38
N GLN A 121 14.99 -10.14 14.71
CA GLN A 121 15.66 -11.39 15.10
C GLN A 121 17.07 -11.56 14.49
N ALA A 122 17.61 -10.56 13.82
CA ALA A 122 18.81 -10.65 12.96
C ALA A 122 20.05 -9.95 13.52
N ASP A 123 20.29 -9.98 14.84
CA ASP A 123 21.35 -9.18 15.50
C ASP A 123 22.77 -9.76 15.48
N ASP A 124 23.01 -10.96 14.91
CA ASP A 124 24.35 -11.58 14.88
C ASP A 124 24.72 -12.08 13.47
N MET A 125 25.89 -11.67 12.94
CA MET A 125 26.32 -12.02 11.60
C MET A 125 26.58 -13.54 11.43
N ALA A 126 26.96 -14.26 12.47
CA ALA A 126 27.02 -15.73 12.51
C ALA A 126 25.61 -16.32 12.68
N ALA A 127 24.72 -15.65 13.38
CA ALA A 127 23.30 -15.92 13.44
C ALA A 127 22.61 -15.59 12.09
N MET A 128 23.08 -14.60 11.32
CA MET A 128 22.52 -14.29 9.99
C MET A 128 22.64 -15.42 8.98
N THR A 129 23.69 -16.24 9.01
CA THR A 129 23.80 -17.41 8.14
C THR A 129 22.95 -18.56 8.63
N ALA A 130 22.84 -18.77 9.94
CA ALA A 130 21.92 -19.74 10.55
C ALA A 130 20.47 -19.25 10.45
N LEU A 131 20.21 -17.96 10.72
CA LEU A 131 18.93 -17.31 10.52
C LEU A 131 18.54 -17.29 9.03
N GLY A 132 19.46 -17.14 8.10
CA GLY A 132 19.19 -17.22 6.68
C GLY A 132 18.55 -18.55 6.29
N THR A 133 19.03 -19.67 6.81
CA THR A 133 18.45 -21.00 6.57
C THR A 133 17.13 -21.19 7.32
N GLU A 134 17.01 -20.68 8.53
CA GLU A 134 15.77 -20.76 9.32
C GLU A 134 14.69 -19.81 8.77
N LEU A 135 15.05 -18.61 8.35
CA LEU A 135 14.16 -17.67 7.66
C LEU A 135 13.66 -18.23 6.33
N VAL A 136 14.51 -18.87 5.56
CA VAL A 136 14.11 -19.56 4.32
C VAL A 136 13.15 -20.71 4.65
N ALA A 137 13.38 -21.47 5.73
CA ALA A 137 12.49 -22.54 6.15
C ALA A 137 11.16 -22.00 6.68
N GLN A 138 11.15 -20.93 7.47
CA GLN A 138 9.94 -20.27 7.96
C GLN A 138 9.16 -19.59 6.82
N LEU A 139 9.84 -18.90 5.90
CA LEU A 139 9.23 -18.35 4.68
C LEU A 139 8.66 -19.46 3.81
N ALA A 140 9.35 -20.58 3.67
CA ALA A 140 8.86 -21.74 2.92
C ALA A 140 7.61 -22.34 3.56
N ALA A 141 7.51 -22.33 4.89
CA ALA A 141 6.32 -22.78 5.61
C ALA A 141 5.14 -21.80 5.50
N VAL A 142 5.40 -20.51 5.64
CA VAL A 142 4.36 -19.45 5.58
C VAL A 142 3.96 -19.12 4.14
N PHE A 143 4.92 -19.15 3.22
CA PHE A 143 4.71 -18.79 1.82
C PHE A 143 5.38 -19.82 0.88
N PRO A 144 4.82 -21.01 0.74
CA PRO A 144 5.36 -22.10 -0.08
C PRO A 144 5.71 -21.71 -1.54
N PRO A 145 4.99 -20.79 -2.20
CA PRO A 145 5.33 -20.38 -3.56
C PRO A 145 6.75 -19.81 -3.70
N ALA A 146 7.28 -19.12 -2.68
CA ALA A 146 8.66 -18.64 -2.71
C ALA A 146 9.69 -19.79 -2.73
N ALA A 147 9.43 -20.84 -1.95
CA ALA A 147 10.29 -22.02 -1.92
C ALA A 147 10.27 -22.77 -3.27
N TRP A 148 9.13 -22.87 -3.91
CA TRP A 148 9.00 -23.50 -5.24
C TRP A 148 9.71 -22.69 -6.33
N ALA A 149 9.61 -21.36 -6.32
CA ALA A 149 10.36 -20.50 -7.23
C ALA A 149 11.88 -20.69 -7.03
N THR A 150 12.32 -20.68 -5.75
CA THR A 150 13.74 -20.88 -5.40
C THR A 150 14.25 -22.25 -5.82
N ALA A 151 13.47 -23.33 -5.63
CA ALA A 151 13.83 -24.67 -6.08
C ALA A 151 14.01 -24.73 -7.61
N GLY A 152 13.15 -24.07 -8.37
CA GLY A 152 13.28 -23.95 -9.82
C GLY A 152 14.54 -23.21 -10.24
N ILE A 153 14.87 -22.11 -9.57
CA ILE A 153 16.03 -21.27 -9.88
C ILE A 153 17.34 -21.96 -9.52
N VAL A 154 17.43 -22.47 -8.29
CA VAL A 154 18.69 -22.97 -7.71
C VAL A 154 18.95 -24.44 -8.10
N LYS A 155 17.93 -25.29 -8.00
CA LYS A 155 18.03 -26.74 -8.26
C LYS A 155 17.62 -27.14 -9.67
N GLY A 156 17.03 -26.23 -10.46
CA GLY A 156 16.48 -26.56 -11.76
C GLY A 156 15.22 -27.45 -11.71
N ASP A 157 14.52 -27.48 -10.55
CA ASP A 157 13.30 -28.26 -10.36
C ASP A 157 12.11 -27.60 -11.09
N LEU A 158 11.87 -28.08 -12.31
CA LEU A 158 10.78 -27.60 -13.14
C LEU A 158 9.39 -27.91 -12.56
N ALA A 159 9.25 -29.02 -11.81
CA ALA A 159 7.95 -29.39 -11.24
C ALA A 159 7.55 -28.39 -10.13
N ALA A 160 8.50 -28.04 -9.25
CA ALA A 160 8.28 -27.01 -8.24
C ALA A 160 8.01 -25.64 -8.88
N PHE A 161 8.75 -25.28 -9.93
CA PHE A 161 8.54 -24.02 -10.63
C PHE A 161 7.16 -23.95 -11.34
N LEU A 162 6.72 -25.03 -11.94
CA LEU A 162 5.37 -25.11 -12.54
C LEU A 162 4.28 -24.98 -11.47
N ALA A 163 4.46 -25.55 -10.28
CA ALA A 163 3.54 -25.34 -9.16
C ALA A 163 3.47 -23.86 -8.74
N PHE A 164 4.63 -23.19 -8.65
CA PHE A 164 4.69 -21.74 -8.42
C PHE A 164 3.93 -20.95 -9.49
N ALA A 165 4.19 -21.23 -10.77
CA ALA A 165 3.51 -20.57 -11.89
C ALA A 165 2.00 -20.81 -11.87
N ALA A 166 1.58 -22.05 -11.64
CA ALA A 166 0.17 -22.44 -11.56
C ALA A 166 -0.57 -21.68 -10.45
N VAL A 167 0.00 -21.63 -9.24
CA VAL A 167 -0.62 -20.92 -8.11
C VAL A 167 -0.77 -19.41 -8.39
N ASN A 168 0.27 -18.78 -8.97
CA ASN A 168 0.21 -17.37 -9.34
C ASN A 168 -0.88 -17.08 -10.39
N LEU A 169 -0.94 -17.90 -11.46
CA LEU A 169 -1.93 -17.73 -12.52
C LEU A 169 -3.35 -18.04 -12.05
N VAL A 170 -3.53 -19.10 -11.27
CA VAL A 170 -4.83 -19.45 -10.68
C VAL A 170 -5.30 -18.35 -9.71
N ALA A 171 -4.43 -17.84 -8.85
CA ALA A 171 -4.77 -16.74 -7.95
C ALA A 171 -5.16 -15.47 -8.73
N ALA A 172 -4.38 -15.10 -9.76
CA ALA A 172 -4.69 -13.95 -10.60
C ALA A 172 -6.03 -14.12 -11.34
N GLY A 173 -6.29 -15.30 -11.93
CA GLY A 173 -7.55 -15.61 -12.59
C GLY A 173 -8.74 -15.61 -11.64
N ALA A 174 -8.60 -16.19 -10.46
CA ALA A 174 -9.64 -16.21 -9.43
C ALA A 174 -9.99 -14.80 -8.96
N VAL A 175 -8.96 -13.96 -8.70
CA VAL A 175 -9.18 -12.57 -8.28
C VAL A 175 -9.79 -11.74 -9.40
N LEU A 176 -9.36 -11.93 -10.65
CA LEU A 176 -9.99 -11.27 -11.80
C LEU A 176 -11.48 -11.62 -11.88
N ALA A 177 -11.82 -12.90 -11.80
CA ALA A 177 -13.21 -13.37 -11.83
C ALA A 177 -14.03 -12.81 -10.65
N LEU A 178 -13.43 -12.77 -9.43
CA LEU A 178 -14.05 -12.19 -8.24
C LEU A 178 -14.33 -10.70 -8.44
N VAL A 179 -13.33 -9.94 -8.91
CA VAL A 179 -13.48 -8.49 -9.10
C VAL A 179 -14.51 -8.21 -10.18
N VAL A 180 -14.51 -8.92 -11.32
CA VAL A 180 -15.53 -8.76 -12.38
C VAL A 180 -16.94 -8.96 -11.83
N ARG A 181 -17.15 -9.98 -10.99
CA ARG A 181 -18.46 -10.25 -10.36
C ARG A 181 -18.87 -9.20 -9.35
N LEU A 182 -17.93 -8.69 -8.56
CA LEU A 182 -18.20 -7.76 -7.46
C LEU A 182 -18.10 -6.28 -7.88
N PHE A 183 -17.57 -5.99 -9.07
CA PHE A 183 -17.30 -4.63 -9.52
C PHE A 183 -18.54 -3.73 -9.49
N VAL A 184 -19.61 -4.14 -10.15
CA VAL A 184 -20.86 -3.36 -10.19
C VAL A 184 -21.54 -3.30 -8.81
N PRO A 185 -21.77 -4.42 -8.08
CA PRO A 185 -22.40 -4.38 -6.76
C PRO A 185 -21.65 -3.49 -5.76
N VAL A 186 -20.32 -3.59 -5.71
CA VAL A 186 -19.52 -2.82 -4.75
C VAL A 186 -19.51 -1.33 -5.11
N ASN A 187 -19.34 -0.98 -6.40
CA ASN A 187 -19.39 0.42 -6.81
C ASN A 187 -20.78 1.04 -6.60
N SER A 188 -21.86 0.32 -6.89
CA SER A 188 -23.23 0.81 -6.64
C SER A 188 -23.50 1.03 -5.16
N LEU A 189 -23.03 0.13 -4.28
CA LEU A 189 -23.10 0.32 -2.83
C LEU A 189 -22.32 1.54 -2.36
N LEU A 190 -21.10 1.74 -2.85
CA LEU A 190 -20.28 2.90 -2.50
C LEU A 190 -20.92 4.21 -2.97
N MET A 191 -21.51 4.24 -4.17
CA MET A 191 -22.18 5.42 -4.70
C MET A 191 -23.50 5.71 -3.98
N SER A 192 -24.25 4.67 -3.57
CA SER A 192 -25.49 4.84 -2.80
C SER A 192 -25.21 5.29 -1.35
N SER A 193 -24.06 4.95 -0.81
CA SER A 193 -23.61 5.33 0.54
C SER A 193 -23.14 6.78 0.63
N CYS A 194 -22.94 7.48 -0.49
CA CYS A 194 -22.69 8.91 -0.47
C CYS A 194 -23.87 9.60 0.22
N PRO A 195 -23.66 10.30 1.37
CA PRO A 195 -24.74 11.00 2.01
C PRO A 195 -25.27 12.04 1.00
N ARG A 196 -26.45 11.82 0.46
CA ARG A 196 -27.24 12.87 -0.19
C ARG A 196 -27.56 13.87 0.91
N GLY A 197 -26.63 14.80 1.13
CA GLY A 197 -26.90 15.94 1.97
C GLY A 197 -28.09 16.68 1.35
N THR A 198 -29.27 16.52 1.91
CA THR A 198 -30.37 17.46 1.67
C THR A 198 -29.89 18.77 2.24
N PHE A 199 -29.32 19.60 1.37
CA PHE A 199 -29.01 20.96 1.71
C PHE A 199 -30.36 21.67 1.87
N SER A 200 -30.84 21.76 3.11
CA SER A 200 -31.96 22.62 3.46
C SER A 200 -31.40 24.00 3.69
N PHE A 201 -31.71 24.92 2.77
CA PHE A 201 -31.39 26.32 2.95
C PHE A 201 -32.40 26.90 3.94
N ASP A 202 -32.12 26.76 5.22
CA ASP A 202 -32.86 27.43 6.27
C ASP A 202 -32.33 28.85 6.37
N GLY A 203 -33.05 29.83 5.79
CA GLY A 203 -32.66 31.22 5.76
C GLY A 203 -32.32 31.82 7.14
N LYS A 204 -32.83 31.21 8.22
CA LYS A 204 -32.47 31.52 9.61
C LYS A 204 -31.06 31.11 10.00
N GLY A 205 -30.52 30.03 9.41
CA GLY A 205 -29.15 29.55 9.66
C GLY A 205 -28.10 30.46 8.98
N ALA A 206 -28.40 31.00 7.82
CA ALA A 206 -27.50 31.93 7.10
C ALA A 206 -27.34 33.27 7.82
N ALA A 207 -28.42 33.79 8.44
CA ALA A 207 -28.38 35.03 9.22
C ALA A 207 -27.68 34.88 10.59
N ALA A 208 -27.63 33.69 11.13
CA ALA A 208 -26.95 33.37 12.41
C ALA A 208 -25.49 32.93 12.22
N ALA A 209 -25.02 32.73 11.00
CA ALA A 209 -23.63 32.38 10.73
C ALA A 209 -22.71 33.55 11.08
N LYS A 210 -22.17 33.58 12.31
CA LYS A 210 -21.11 34.52 12.65
C LYS A 210 -19.98 34.36 11.65
N ALA A 211 -19.60 35.47 10.99
CA ALA A 211 -18.44 35.50 10.10
C ALA A 211 -17.21 35.01 10.87
N GLY A 212 -16.82 33.77 10.66
CA GLY A 212 -15.62 33.20 11.22
C GLY A 212 -14.37 33.79 10.57
N SER A 213 -13.23 33.70 11.21
CA SER A 213 -11.96 34.08 10.58
C SER A 213 -11.79 33.34 9.25
N PRO A 214 -11.46 34.06 8.14
CA PRO A 214 -11.22 33.43 6.83
C PRO A 214 -10.20 32.29 6.88
N LEU A 215 -9.15 32.46 7.70
CA LEU A 215 -8.12 31.43 7.90
C LEU A 215 -8.72 30.14 8.47
N ARG A 216 -9.58 30.25 9.48
CA ARG A 216 -10.24 29.08 10.08
C ARG A 216 -11.18 28.38 9.08
N ALA A 217 -11.86 29.14 8.24
CA ALA A 217 -12.72 28.58 7.21
C ALA A 217 -11.91 27.82 6.15
N LEU A 218 -10.77 28.38 5.72
CA LEU A 218 -9.82 27.73 4.81
C LEU A 218 -9.23 26.45 5.42
N MET A 219 -8.74 26.52 6.64
CA MET A 219 -8.22 25.34 7.34
C MET A 219 -9.27 24.23 7.48
N ALA A 220 -10.50 24.59 7.82
CA ALA A 220 -11.59 23.63 7.94
C ALA A 220 -11.97 23.01 6.57
N LYS A 221 -11.90 23.80 5.49
CA LYS A 221 -12.10 23.31 4.12
C LYS A 221 -11.03 22.29 3.75
N GLU A 222 -9.74 22.62 3.94
CA GLU A 222 -8.62 21.72 3.61
C GLU A 222 -8.67 20.43 4.44
N ALA A 223 -8.96 20.53 5.75
CA ALA A 223 -9.11 19.35 6.60
C ALA A 223 -10.25 18.45 6.14
N ARG A 224 -11.39 19.03 5.72
CA ARG A 224 -12.51 18.27 5.16
C ARG A 224 -12.13 17.60 3.85
N LEU A 225 -11.43 18.30 2.95
CA LEU A 225 -10.97 17.76 1.67
C LEU A 225 -10.00 16.59 1.88
N LEU A 226 -9.09 16.73 2.83
CA LEU A 226 -8.14 15.67 3.21
C LEU A 226 -8.86 14.39 3.66
N VAL A 227 -9.83 14.51 4.56
CA VAL A 227 -10.60 13.38 5.07
C VAL A 227 -11.60 12.83 4.04
N ALA A 228 -12.14 13.70 3.17
CA ALA A 228 -13.08 13.29 2.13
C ALA A 228 -12.42 12.47 1.01
N THR A 229 -11.10 12.55 0.86
CA THR A 229 -10.37 11.87 -0.21
C THR A 229 -9.35 10.87 0.37
N PRO A 230 -9.73 9.58 0.60
CA PRO A 230 -8.87 8.60 1.27
C PRO A 230 -7.49 8.43 0.62
N ILE A 231 -7.42 8.43 -0.71
CA ILE A 231 -6.15 8.29 -1.43
C ILE A 231 -5.22 9.49 -1.20
N TYR A 232 -5.79 10.69 -1.09
CA TYR A 232 -5.02 11.89 -0.76
C TYR A 232 -4.51 11.84 0.67
N PHE A 233 -5.36 11.45 1.63
CA PHE A 233 -4.94 11.28 3.03
C PHE A 233 -3.79 10.27 3.14
N MET A 234 -3.92 9.10 2.53
CA MET A 234 -2.90 8.06 2.58
C MET A 234 -1.57 8.53 1.98
N ASN A 235 -1.59 9.17 0.82
CA ASN A 235 -0.36 9.64 0.17
C ASN A 235 0.29 10.82 0.90
N ALA A 236 -0.52 11.71 1.45
CA ALA A 236 -0.02 12.93 2.10
C ALA A 236 0.35 12.72 3.57
N CYS A 237 -0.34 11.83 4.29
CA CYS A 237 -0.22 11.73 5.75
C CYS A 237 0.47 10.45 6.22
N ILE A 238 0.61 9.41 5.39
CA ILE A 238 1.17 8.12 5.83
C ILE A 238 2.59 8.26 6.41
N GLY A 239 3.43 9.09 5.81
CA GLY A 239 4.78 9.36 6.29
C GLY A 239 4.78 9.95 7.72
N TYR A 240 3.93 10.94 7.96
CA TYR A 240 3.80 11.56 9.30
C TYR A 240 3.26 10.57 10.34
N VAL A 241 2.29 9.73 9.94
CA VAL A 241 1.73 8.70 10.82
C VAL A 241 2.80 7.67 11.18
N LEU A 242 3.59 7.21 10.23
CA LEU A 242 4.67 6.26 10.46
C LEU A 242 5.75 6.85 11.40
N VAL A 243 6.16 8.09 11.17
CA VAL A 243 7.11 8.79 12.05
C VAL A 243 6.56 8.94 13.46
N LEU A 244 5.27 9.33 13.61
CA LEU A 244 4.63 9.46 14.91
C LEU A 244 4.57 8.12 15.65
N VAL A 245 4.16 7.06 14.95
CA VAL A 245 4.09 5.72 15.53
C VAL A 245 5.46 5.20 15.91
N ALA A 246 6.49 5.43 15.09
CA ALA A 246 7.88 5.09 15.41
C ALA A 246 8.37 5.86 16.63
N ALA A 247 8.09 7.15 16.74
CA ALA A 247 8.45 7.96 17.87
C ALA A 247 7.77 7.48 19.18
N ILE A 248 6.48 7.12 19.11
CA ILE A 248 5.76 6.55 20.26
C ILE A 248 6.35 5.18 20.65
N ALA A 249 6.68 4.32 19.67
CA ALA A 249 7.27 3.02 19.93
C ALA A 249 8.64 3.13 20.60
N VAL A 250 9.50 4.05 20.12
CA VAL A 250 10.81 4.34 20.74
C VAL A 250 10.62 4.89 22.16
N ALA A 251 9.75 5.87 22.37
CA ALA A 251 9.49 6.44 23.69
C ALA A 251 8.92 5.39 24.66
N ALA A 252 8.00 4.54 24.21
CA ALA A 252 7.47 3.45 25.03
C ALA A 252 8.56 2.42 25.35
N GLY A 253 9.37 2.03 24.37
CA GLY A 253 10.46 1.08 24.53
C GLY A 253 11.52 1.55 25.53
N THR A 254 11.87 2.84 25.49
CA THR A 254 12.82 3.43 26.46
C THR A 254 12.21 3.54 27.87
N LEU A 255 10.93 3.92 27.99
CA LEU A 255 10.23 4.00 29.28
C LEU A 255 10.03 2.64 29.95
N THR A 256 9.82 1.58 29.15
CA THR A 256 9.65 0.22 29.67
C THR A 256 10.99 -0.51 29.88
N GLY A 257 12.12 0.09 29.46
CA GLY A 257 13.43 -0.54 29.51
C GLY A 257 13.63 -1.64 28.45
N ALA A 258 12.65 -1.83 27.56
CA ALA A 258 12.75 -2.78 26.44
C ALA A 258 13.73 -2.30 25.36
N LEU A 259 14.00 -1.00 25.30
CA LEU A 259 14.95 -0.37 24.40
C LEU A 259 15.95 0.42 25.25
N SER A 260 17.15 -0.14 25.46
CA SER A 260 18.24 0.57 26.11
C SER A 260 19.08 1.26 25.04
N LEU A 261 19.15 2.59 25.10
CA LEU A 261 20.03 3.38 24.23
C LEU A 261 21.52 3.09 24.48
N ASP A 262 21.84 2.46 25.60
CA ASP A 262 23.18 2.01 25.95
C ASP A 262 23.72 0.86 25.09
N LEU A 263 22.84 0.20 24.33
CA LEU A 263 23.21 -0.82 23.31
C LEU A 263 23.79 -0.19 22.03
N LEU A 264 23.63 1.13 21.84
CA LEU A 264 24.25 1.82 20.72
C LEU A 264 25.74 2.01 20.98
N PRO A 265 26.63 1.56 20.08
CA PRO A 265 28.05 1.88 20.18
C PRO A 265 28.24 3.38 20.34
N PRO A 266 29.04 3.84 21.32
CA PRO A 266 29.20 5.28 21.60
C PRO A 266 29.69 6.07 20.39
N GLU A 267 30.32 5.41 19.42
CA GLU A 267 30.78 5.98 18.15
C GLU A 267 29.62 6.28 17.19
N LEU A 268 28.51 5.56 17.25
CA LEU A 268 27.34 5.77 16.40
C LEU A 268 26.36 6.82 16.93
N ALA A 269 26.36 7.10 18.21
CA ALA A 269 25.45 8.07 18.81
C ALA A 269 25.55 9.48 18.17
N PRO A 270 26.75 10.07 17.94
CA PRO A 270 26.88 11.36 17.29
C PRO A 270 26.46 11.29 15.79
N VAL A 271 26.71 10.17 15.10
CA VAL A 271 26.32 9.99 13.70
C VAL A 271 24.78 9.91 13.58
N ILE A 272 24.14 9.17 14.47
CA ILE A 272 22.67 9.07 14.52
C ILE A 272 22.08 10.45 14.86
N GLY A 273 22.63 11.17 15.84
CA GLY A 273 22.19 12.52 16.17
C GLY A 273 22.32 13.52 15.03
N LEU A 274 23.30 13.34 14.15
CA LEU A 274 23.50 14.16 12.98
C LEU A 274 22.55 13.76 11.82
N VAL A 275 22.39 12.47 11.55
CA VAL A 275 21.66 11.96 10.37
C VAL A 275 20.15 11.92 10.61
N LEU A 276 19.70 11.63 11.84
CA LEU A 276 18.29 11.45 12.17
C LEU A 276 17.42 12.69 11.85
N PRO A 277 17.82 13.94 12.19
CA PRO A 277 17.05 15.12 11.83
C PRO A 277 16.88 15.29 10.30
N TRP A 278 17.92 14.99 9.54
CA TRP A 278 17.88 15.05 8.06
C TRP A 278 16.99 13.95 7.47
N GLY A 279 17.05 12.75 8.04
CA GLY A 279 16.14 11.66 7.67
C GLY A 279 14.68 12.03 7.94
N LEU A 280 14.37 12.57 9.10
CA LEU A 280 13.02 13.05 9.44
C LEU A 280 12.57 14.20 8.53
N ALA A 281 13.45 15.17 8.25
CA ALA A 281 13.16 16.27 7.32
C ALA A 281 12.89 15.74 5.91
N PHE A 282 13.64 14.74 5.45
CA PHE A 282 13.41 14.08 4.16
C PHE A 282 12.05 13.39 4.10
N PHE A 283 11.69 12.61 5.12
CA PHE A 283 10.35 11.98 5.21
C PHE A 283 9.22 13.01 5.23
N CYS A 284 9.39 14.10 5.97
CA CYS A 284 8.42 15.19 6.00
C CYS A 284 8.29 15.89 4.63
N SER A 285 9.40 16.02 3.89
CA SER A 285 9.40 16.66 2.56
C SER A 285 8.75 15.81 1.48
N ILE A 286 8.87 14.48 1.56
CA ILE A 286 8.18 13.56 0.65
C ILE A 286 6.67 13.58 0.85
N SER A 287 6.22 13.80 2.10
CA SER A 287 4.80 13.88 2.45
C SER A 287 4.25 15.28 2.09
N SER A 288 4.06 15.55 0.80
CA SER A 288 3.57 16.85 0.34
C SER A 288 2.05 16.96 0.50
N THR A 289 1.60 17.47 1.65
CA THR A 289 0.16 17.71 1.93
C THR A 289 -0.44 18.82 1.08
N THR A 290 0.37 19.78 0.62
CA THR A 290 -0.09 20.99 -0.08
C THR A 290 -0.06 20.85 -1.60
N ALA A 291 0.83 19.99 -2.17
CA ALA A 291 1.00 19.90 -3.61
C ALA A 291 -0.27 19.45 -4.36
N ALA A 292 -1.06 18.57 -3.74
CA ALA A 292 -2.29 18.07 -4.34
C ALA A 292 -3.53 18.93 -4.06
N SER A 293 -3.49 19.85 -3.09
CA SER A 293 -4.67 20.64 -2.70
C SER A 293 -5.19 21.50 -3.86
N VAL A 294 -4.29 22.18 -4.56
CA VAL A 294 -4.63 23.02 -5.72
C VAL A 294 -5.22 22.21 -6.87
N SER A 295 -4.69 21.01 -7.11
CA SER A 295 -5.17 20.13 -8.18
C SER A 295 -6.51 19.45 -7.82
N LEU A 296 -6.76 19.19 -6.54
CA LEU A 296 -8.01 18.64 -6.05
C LEU A 296 -9.17 19.66 -6.06
N GLU A 297 -8.87 20.94 -6.04
CA GLU A 297 -9.89 21.98 -6.17
C GLU A 297 -10.57 21.96 -7.54
N GLY A 298 -9.85 21.60 -8.60
CA GLY A 298 -10.41 21.42 -9.94
C GLY A 298 -11.29 22.58 -10.39
N SER A 299 -12.54 22.29 -10.73
CA SER A 299 -13.54 23.29 -11.17
C SER A 299 -14.00 24.26 -10.08
N SER A 300 -13.73 24.00 -8.81
CA SER A 300 -14.14 24.86 -7.68
C SER A 300 -13.14 25.98 -7.39
N ARG A 301 -12.05 26.06 -8.13
CA ARG A 301 -10.96 27.04 -7.94
C ARG A 301 -11.44 28.49 -8.05
N TRP A 302 -12.47 28.77 -8.88
CA TRP A 302 -13.05 30.08 -9.05
C TRP A 302 -13.73 30.65 -7.76
N LEU A 303 -14.07 29.78 -6.81
CA LEU A 303 -14.64 30.19 -5.52
C LEU A 303 -13.63 30.87 -4.59
N MET A 304 -12.34 30.83 -4.94
CA MET A 304 -11.25 31.43 -4.16
C MET A 304 -10.67 32.69 -4.79
N LEU A 305 -11.07 33.00 -6.02
CA LEU A 305 -10.76 34.25 -6.74
C LEU A 305 -11.87 35.27 -6.56
#